data_8b37a0acc9384984bb76dd98deed2263
#
_entry.id   8b37a0acc9384984bb76dd98deed2263
#
_cell.length_a   1.000
_cell.length_b   1.000
_cell.length_c   1.000
_cell.angle_alpha   90.00
_cell.angle_beta   90.00
_cell.angle_gamma   90.00
#
_symmetry.space_group_name_H-M   'P 1'
#
loop_
_entity.id
_entity.type
_entity.pdbx_description
1 polymer ?
#
loop_
_entity_poly.entity_id
_entity_poly.type
_entity_poly.pdbx_seq_one_letter_code
_entity_poly.pdbx_strand_id
1 'polypeptide(L)'
;TVERGEILGFLGPNGAGKSTTMRMITGYIPPTAGVVRVGGNDVTEKPIEAKRLMGYLPESAPLYTDMTVEGFLGFCAEVRGIKGADKAKAIDRAIDMCFLKSVRHQSVDTLSKGFRHRTGFAQAIIHDPDILVMDEPTDGLDPNQKHEVRSLIRRMGQSKAIIFSTHILEEVEAACTRAIIIDQGKIVANGTPDELKAKSELANSYVVSINGTESSAVRDGLGTVIQSAKVTIVTDKA
;
A
#
# COMPACT_ATOMS: atom_id res chain seq x y z
N THR A 1 15.93 4.72 4.45
CA THR A 1 15.42 6.07 4.18
C THR A 1 14.44 6.00 3.03
N VAL A 2 13.42 6.85 3.03
CA VAL A 2 12.47 7.07 1.93
C VAL A 2 12.42 8.56 1.67
N GLU A 3 12.63 8.93 0.42
CA GLU A 3 12.74 10.32 0.01
C GLU A 3 11.43 10.82 -0.62
N ARG A 4 11.29 12.15 -0.71
CA ARG A 4 10.18 12.78 -1.44
C ARG A 4 10.25 12.39 -2.92
N GLY A 5 9.12 12.01 -3.50
CA GLY A 5 9.08 11.46 -4.87
C GLY A 5 9.27 9.94 -4.93
N GLU A 6 9.46 9.29 -3.79
CA GLU A 6 9.64 7.84 -3.69
C GLU A 6 8.37 7.15 -3.16
N ILE A 7 8.03 6.03 -3.78
CA ILE A 7 6.96 5.13 -3.33
C ILE A 7 7.63 3.81 -2.95
N LEU A 8 7.72 3.54 -1.64
CA LEU A 8 8.29 2.32 -1.11
C LEU A 8 7.21 1.28 -0.82
N GLY A 9 7.26 0.15 -1.50
CA GLY A 9 6.46 -1.03 -1.20
C GLY A 9 7.12 -1.89 -0.12
N PHE A 10 6.35 -2.27 0.90
CA PHE A 10 6.79 -3.17 1.97
C PHE A 10 6.10 -4.52 1.78
N LEU A 11 6.75 -5.41 1.01
CA LEU A 11 6.18 -6.68 0.54
C LEU A 11 6.54 -7.81 1.51
N GLY A 12 5.59 -8.68 1.80
CA GLY A 12 5.85 -9.89 2.58
C GLY A 12 4.58 -10.64 2.95
N PRO A 13 4.68 -11.92 3.35
CA PRO A 13 3.54 -12.71 3.76
C PRO A 13 2.88 -12.16 5.04
N ASN A 14 1.71 -12.70 5.37
CA ASN A 14 1.07 -12.37 6.64
C ASN A 14 1.95 -12.85 7.80
N GLY A 15 2.07 -12.03 8.85
CA GLY A 15 2.96 -12.30 9.97
C GLY A 15 4.44 -11.91 9.76
N ALA A 16 4.84 -11.44 8.58
CA ALA A 16 6.22 -11.04 8.29
C ALA A 16 6.71 -9.81 9.08
N GLY A 17 5.81 -9.04 9.73
CA GLY A 17 6.15 -7.84 10.50
C GLY A 17 5.82 -6.52 9.81
N LYS A 18 5.09 -6.53 8.66
CA LYS A 18 4.71 -5.33 7.90
C LYS A 18 3.96 -4.31 8.76
N SER A 19 2.79 -4.68 9.28
CA SER A 19 1.95 -3.80 10.10
C SER A 19 2.65 -3.34 11.39
N THR A 20 3.47 -4.20 11.99
CA THR A 20 4.29 -3.83 13.16
C THR A 20 5.27 -2.72 12.80
N THR A 21 5.91 -2.82 11.64
CA THR A 21 6.83 -1.79 11.14
C THR A 21 6.07 -0.48 10.86
N MET A 22 4.89 -0.55 10.20
CA MET A 22 4.06 0.65 9.97
C MET A 22 3.67 1.33 11.28
N ARG A 23 3.29 0.56 12.31
CA ARG A 23 2.96 1.08 13.65
C ARG A 23 4.16 1.71 14.35
N MET A 24 5.38 1.18 14.18
CA MET A 24 6.60 1.82 14.70
C MET A 24 6.90 3.12 13.96
N ILE A 25 6.81 3.15 12.63
CA ILE A 25 7.04 4.35 11.83
C ILE A 25 6.07 5.47 12.24
N THR A 26 4.81 5.14 12.50
CA THR A 26 3.77 6.11 12.86
C THR A 26 3.77 6.49 14.35
N GLY A 27 4.68 5.92 15.13
CA GLY A 27 4.78 6.16 16.58
C GLY A 27 3.56 5.62 17.35
N TYR A 28 2.94 4.55 16.86
CA TYR A 28 1.86 3.84 17.56
C TYR A 28 2.41 2.88 18.61
N ILE A 29 3.54 2.25 18.30
CA ILE A 29 4.34 1.44 19.23
C ILE A 29 5.80 1.91 19.18
N PRO A 30 6.47 2.02 20.32
CA PRO A 30 7.89 2.36 20.33
C PRO A 30 8.74 1.18 19.83
N PRO A 31 9.83 1.41 19.08
CA PRO A 31 10.78 0.36 18.77
C PRO A 31 11.54 -0.07 20.03
N THR A 32 11.83 -1.35 20.18
CA THR A 32 12.64 -1.87 21.30
C THR A 32 14.09 -1.39 21.21
N ALA A 33 14.59 -1.18 20.00
CA ALA A 33 15.93 -0.64 19.72
C ALA A 33 15.93 0.07 18.40
N GLY A 34 16.91 0.95 18.20
CA GLY A 34 16.99 1.79 16.99
C GLY A 34 16.15 3.06 17.10
N VAL A 35 16.14 3.83 16.03
CA VAL A 35 15.49 5.15 15.95
C VAL A 35 14.68 5.26 14.69
N VAL A 36 13.46 5.78 14.78
CA VAL A 36 12.62 6.14 13.65
C VAL A 36 12.53 7.67 13.58
N ARG A 37 12.90 8.24 12.43
CA ARG A 37 12.80 9.68 12.18
C ARG A 37 11.89 9.99 11.01
N VAL A 38 11.04 10.98 11.19
CA VAL A 38 10.08 11.48 10.20
C VAL A 38 10.28 12.98 10.04
N GLY A 39 10.72 13.40 8.85
CA GLY A 39 11.08 14.80 8.60
C GLY A 39 12.12 15.33 9.61
N GLY A 40 13.10 14.50 9.98
CA GLY A 40 14.12 14.82 10.97
C GLY A 40 13.68 14.68 12.45
N ASN A 41 12.39 14.49 12.72
CA ASN A 41 11.86 14.34 14.08
C ASN A 41 11.86 12.87 14.50
N ASP A 42 12.44 12.56 15.65
CA ASP A 42 12.31 11.25 16.29
C ASP A 42 10.86 11.03 16.73
N VAL A 43 10.27 9.92 16.29
CA VAL A 43 8.84 9.64 16.57
C VAL A 43 8.56 9.38 18.06
N THR A 44 9.59 9.04 18.84
CA THR A 44 9.48 8.80 20.29
C THR A 44 9.67 10.09 21.08
N GLU A 45 10.63 10.93 20.69
CA GLU A 45 10.95 12.18 21.39
C GLU A 45 10.05 13.34 20.97
N LYS A 46 9.68 13.41 19.67
CA LYS A 46 8.87 14.47 19.07
C LYS A 46 7.66 13.90 18.30
N PRO A 47 6.77 13.16 19.00
CA PRO A 47 5.67 12.45 18.35
C PRO A 47 4.65 13.37 17.66
N ILE A 48 4.40 14.54 18.20
CA ILE A 48 3.43 15.47 17.62
C ILE A 48 3.96 16.09 16.32
N GLU A 49 5.21 16.52 16.31
CA GLU A 49 5.89 17.07 15.15
C GLU A 49 5.98 16.05 14.02
N ALA A 50 6.36 14.81 14.34
CA ALA A 50 6.39 13.71 13.39
C ALA A 50 5.00 13.41 12.82
N LYS A 51 3.97 13.32 13.67
CA LYS A 51 2.57 13.02 13.25
C LYS A 51 1.94 14.14 12.41
N ARG A 52 2.38 15.40 12.57
CA ARG A 52 1.90 16.52 11.73
C ARG A 52 2.33 16.35 10.28
N LEU A 53 3.49 15.75 10.03
CA LEU A 53 4.02 15.51 8.70
C LEU A 53 3.47 14.26 8.02
N MET A 54 2.80 13.39 8.80
CA MET A 54 2.33 12.09 8.33
C MET A 54 0.82 11.99 8.21
N GLY A 55 0.37 11.36 7.11
CA GLY A 55 -0.91 10.68 7.03
C GLY A 55 -0.74 9.19 7.26
N TYR A 56 -1.65 8.59 8.00
CA TYR A 56 -1.64 7.16 8.26
C TYR A 56 -2.99 6.51 7.93
N LEU A 57 -2.95 5.49 7.10
CA LEU A 57 -4.06 4.59 6.81
C LEU A 57 -3.73 3.22 7.39
N PRO A 58 -4.30 2.81 8.52
CA PRO A 58 -4.19 1.44 9.01
C PRO A 58 -5.05 0.49 8.16
N GLU A 59 -4.76 -0.81 8.18
CA GLU A 59 -5.52 -1.87 7.50
C GLU A 59 -7.04 -1.78 7.80
N SER A 60 -7.38 -1.55 9.06
CA SER A 60 -8.75 -1.25 9.50
C SER A 60 -8.81 0.18 10.01
N ALA A 61 -9.23 1.11 9.16
CA ALA A 61 -9.35 2.50 9.56
C ALA A 61 -10.47 2.67 10.60
N PRO A 62 -10.21 3.25 11.78
CA PRO A 62 -11.23 3.57 12.74
C PRO A 62 -12.08 4.74 12.23
N LEU A 63 -13.35 4.47 11.90
CA LEU A 63 -14.31 5.46 11.44
C LEU A 63 -15.41 5.66 12.50
N TYR A 64 -15.87 6.88 12.66
CA TYR A 64 -17.05 7.17 13.48
C TYR A 64 -18.30 6.86 12.65
N THR A 65 -18.93 5.75 12.94
CA THR A 65 -20.01 5.16 12.12
C THR A 65 -21.31 5.95 12.18
N ASP A 66 -21.55 6.73 13.21
CA ASP A 66 -22.69 7.62 13.44
C ASP A 66 -22.57 8.98 12.72
N MET A 67 -21.43 9.26 12.12
CA MET A 67 -21.20 10.48 11.35
C MET A 67 -21.47 10.26 9.86
N THR A 68 -21.79 11.34 9.13
CA THR A 68 -21.70 11.35 7.68
C THR A 68 -20.24 11.39 7.23
N VAL A 69 -19.95 11.03 5.98
CA VAL A 69 -18.59 11.12 5.41
C VAL A 69 -18.04 12.54 5.58
N GLU A 70 -18.80 13.56 5.19
CA GLU A 70 -18.39 14.97 5.34
C GLU A 70 -18.21 15.37 6.81
N GLY A 71 -19.11 14.93 7.68
CA GLY A 71 -19.02 15.21 9.13
C GLY A 71 -17.75 14.60 9.74
N PHE A 72 -17.46 13.33 9.39
CA PHE A 72 -16.25 12.65 9.83
C PHE A 72 -14.97 13.34 9.32
N LEU A 73 -14.91 13.68 8.05
CA LEU A 73 -13.75 14.41 7.49
C LEU A 73 -13.61 15.80 8.09
N GLY A 74 -14.73 16.47 8.38
CA GLY A 74 -14.76 17.73 9.08
C GLY A 74 -14.17 17.66 10.48
N PHE A 75 -14.53 16.61 11.24
CA PHE A 75 -13.94 16.31 12.54
C PHE A 75 -12.43 16.07 12.43
N CYS A 76 -12.01 15.24 11.47
CA CYS A 76 -10.58 14.95 11.25
C CYS A 76 -9.78 16.22 10.90
N ALA A 77 -10.34 17.10 10.08
CA ALA A 77 -9.72 18.39 9.74
C ALA A 77 -9.53 19.28 10.98
N GLU A 78 -10.55 19.35 11.86
CA GLU A 78 -10.47 20.13 13.11
C GLU A 78 -9.41 19.58 14.06
N VAL A 79 -9.33 18.25 14.23
CA VAL A 79 -8.28 17.59 15.04
C VAL A 79 -6.88 17.93 14.51
N ARG A 80 -6.74 18.08 13.17
CA ARG A 80 -5.49 18.52 12.51
C ARG A 80 -5.26 20.04 12.58
N GLY A 81 -6.17 20.80 13.21
CA GLY A 81 -6.07 22.25 13.36
C GLY A 81 -6.53 23.06 12.15
N ILE A 82 -7.15 22.42 11.16
CA ILE A 82 -7.68 23.08 9.95
C ILE A 82 -9.05 23.67 10.27
N LYS A 83 -9.22 25.00 10.10
CA LYS A 83 -10.43 25.72 10.50
C LYS A 83 -10.95 26.63 9.38
N GLY A 84 -12.17 27.12 9.55
CA GLY A 84 -12.78 28.14 8.66
C GLY A 84 -12.86 27.68 7.20
N ALA A 85 -12.54 28.57 6.28
CA ALA A 85 -12.62 28.32 4.85
C ALA A 85 -11.64 27.22 4.38
N ASP A 86 -10.51 27.06 5.03
CA ASP A 86 -9.53 26.04 4.67
C ASP A 86 -10.02 24.62 5.03
N LYS A 87 -10.86 24.49 6.06
CA LYS A 87 -11.52 23.22 6.40
C LYS A 87 -12.43 22.78 5.26
N ALA A 88 -13.28 23.64 4.73
CA ALA A 88 -14.16 23.31 3.61
C ALA A 88 -13.35 22.89 2.38
N LYS A 89 -12.32 23.62 2.01
CA LYS A 89 -11.41 23.29 0.91
C LYS A 89 -10.71 21.93 1.09
N ALA A 90 -10.25 21.65 2.32
CA ALA A 90 -9.59 20.37 2.62
C ALA A 90 -10.57 19.19 2.50
N ILE A 91 -11.79 19.34 2.96
CA ILE A 91 -12.86 18.33 2.83
C ILE A 91 -13.18 18.11 1.35
N ASP A 92 -13.44 19.16 0.58
CA ASP A 92 -13.76 19.05 -0.85
C ASP A 92 -12.62 18.35 -1.61
N ARG A 93 -11.37 18.75 -1.37
CA ARG A 93 -10.20 18.11 -1.97
C ARG A 93 -10.13 16.62 -1.63
N ALA A 94 -10.29 16.24 -0.36
CA ALA A 94 -10.21 14.85 0.08
C ALA A 94 -11.34 14.00 -0.52
N ILE A 95 -12.57 14.54 -0.57
CA ILE A 95 -13.74 13.91 -1.20
C ILE A 95 -13.48 13.67 -2.69
N ASP A 96 -12.96 14.68 -3.39
CA ASP A 96 -12.66 14.57 -4.82
C ASP A 96 -11.57 13.55 -5.11
N MET A 97 -10.47 13.61 -4.37
CA MET A 97 -9.33 12.71 -4.55
C MET A 97 -9.68 11.25 -4.25
N CYS A 98 -10.57 10.99 -3.30
CA CYS A 98 -10.97 9.64 -2.89
C CYS A 98 -12.30 9.16 -3.51
N PHE A 99 -12.84 9.89 -4.50
CA PHE A 99 -14.08 9.51 -5.22
C PHE A 99 -15.28 9.32 -4.29
N LEU A 100 -15.47 10.22 -3.32
CA LEU A 100 -16.51 10.14 -2.28
C LEU A 100 -17.73 11.04 -2.55
N LYS A 101 -17.79 11.73 -3.70
CA LYS A 101 -18.86 12.70 -3.99
C LYS A 101 -20.27 12.12 -3.84
N SER A 102 -20.48 10.91 -4.37
CA SER A 102 -21.80 10.23 -4.36
C SER A 102 -22.28 9.85 -2.96
N VAL A 103 -21.37 9.74 -2.00
CA VAL A 103 -21.66 9.32 -0.60
C VAL A 103 -21.35 10.41 0.43
N ARG A 104 -21.07 11.63 0.00
CA ARG A 104 -20.65 12.76 0.86
C ARG A 104 -21.51 12.94 2.10
N HIS A 105 -22.82 12.88 1.94
CA HIS A 105 -23.81 13.10 3.01
C HIS A 105 -24.37 11.79 3.59
N GLN A 106 -23.85 10.65 3.14
CA GLN A 106 -24.26 9.34 3.62
C GLN A 106 -23.58 9.02 4.95
N SER A 107 -24.30 8.34 5.85
CA SER A 107 -23.75 7.86 7.11
C SER A 107 -22.71 6.76 6.87
N VAL A 108 -21.62 6.80 7.62
CA VAL A 108 -20.46 5.88 7.46
C VAL A 108 -20.85 4.42 7.70
N ASP A 109 -21.81 4.14 8.59
CA ASP A 109 -22.30 2.78 8.88
C ASP A 109 -22.98 2.13 7.68
N THR A 110 -23.59 2.93 6.79
CA THR A 110 -24.32 2.45 5.61
C THR A 110 -23.43 2.27 4.38
N LEU A 111 -22.16 2.66 4.46
CA LEU A 111 -21.21 2.56 3.36
C LEU A 111 -20.80 1.11 3.06
N SER A 112 -20.56 0.79 1.79
CA SER A 112 -19.86 -0.44 1.41
C SER A 112 -18.42 -0.47 1.98
N LYS A 113 -17.82 -1.67 2.06
CA LYS A 113 -16.42 -1.82 2.49
C LYS A 113 -15.48 -0.89 1.71
N GLY A 114 -15.65 -0.78 0.38
CA GLY A 114 -14.84 0.07 -0.47
C GLY A 114 -14.98 1.57 -0.15
N PHE A 115 -16.20 2.06 0.05
CA PHE A 115 -16.41 3.44 0.45
C PHE A 115 -15.90 3.75 1.85
N ARG A 116 -16.02 2.82 2.80
CA ARG A 116 -15.40 2.96 4.13
C ARG A 116 -13.88 3.08 4.02
N HIS A 117 -13.26 2.20 3.23
CA HIS A 117 -11.81 2.23 3.00
C HIS A 117 -11.36 3.57 2.39
N ARG A 118 -12.07 4.06 1.36
CA ARG A 118 -11.79 5.38 0.75
C ARG A 118 -12.01 6.54 1.73
N THR A 119 -12.99 6.44 2.63
CA THR A 119 -13.19 7.43 3.70
C THR A 119 -12.01 7.44 4.67
N GLY A 120 -11.48 6.29 5.04
CA GLY A 120 -10.24 6.18 5.82
C GLY A 120 -9.03 6.76 5.08
N PHE A 121 -8.94 6.53 3.76
CA PHE A 121 -7.90 7.14 2.95
C PHE A 121 -8.02 8.68 2.92
N ALA A 122 -9.24 9.20 2.71
CA ALA A 122 -9.51 10.63 2.74
C ALA A 122 -9.10 11.28 4.07
N GLN A 123 -9.36 10.60 5.19
CA GLN A 123 -8.91 11.02 6.52
C GLN A 123 -7.37 11.09 6.60
N ALA A 124 -6.65 10.11 6.03
CA ALA A 124 -5.19 10.11 6.05
C ALA A 124 -4.57 11.28 5.29
N ILE A 125 -5.25 11.78 4.24
CA ILE A 125 -4.76 12.87 3.37
C ILE A 125 -5.38 14.25 3.64
N ILE A 126 -6.30 14.37 4.61
CA ILE A 126 -7.10 15.59 4.82
C ILE A 126 -6.24 16.83 5.06
N HIS A 127 -5.13 16.70 5.76
CA HIS A 127 -4.20 17.78 6.11
C HIS A 127 -3.03 17.93 5.12
N ASP A 128 -3.11 17.27 3.96
CA ASP A 128 -2.10 17.30 2.89
C ASP A 128 -0.67 16.95 3.36
N PRO A 129 -0.47 15.80 4.02
CA PRO A 129 0.81 15.44 4.62
C PRO A 129 1.92 15.28 3.55
N ASP A 130 3.17 15.52 3.94
CA ASP A 130 4.34 15.26 3.10
C ASP A 130 4.66 13.77 2.98
N ILE A 131 4.26 13.00 3.99
CA ILE A 131 4.56 11.57 4.11
C ILE A 131 3.27 10.79 4.30
N LEU A 132 3.10 9.70 3.55
CA LEU A 132 1.99 8.77 3.70
C LEU A 132 2.49 7.39 4.09
N VAL A 133 1.92 6.85 5.15
CA VAL A 133 2.13 5.46 5.57
C VAL A 133 0.79 4.75 5.48
N MET A 134 0.75 3.65 4.75
CA MET A 134 -0.50 2.91 4.50
C MET A 134 -0.28 1.41 4.72
N ASP A 135 -1.19 0.80 5.43
CA ASP A 135 -1.16 -0.64 5.70
C ASP A 135 -2.25 -1.32 4.86
N GLU A 136 -1.82 -2.13 3.87
CA GLU A 136 -2.68 -2.85 2.91
C GLU A 136 -3.74 -1.95 2.23
N PRO A 137 -3.34 -0.84 1.55
CA PRO A 137 -4.28 0.20 1.09
C PRO A 137 -5.28 -0.25 0.03
N THR A 138 -5.13 -1.43 -0.53
CA THR A 138 -6.01 -1.99 -1.57
C THR A 138 -6.73 -3.26 -1.12
N ASP A 139 -6.54 -3.69 0.14
CA ASP A 139 -7.16 -4.92 0.62
C ASP A 139 -8.69 -4.85 0.61
N GLY A 140 -9.31 -5.94 0.14
CA GLY A 140 -10.77 -6.08 0.08
C GLY A 140 -11.48 -5.12 -0.88
N LEU A 141 -10.75 -4.47 -1.80
CA LEU A 141 -11.30 -3.68 -2.89
C LEU A 141 -11.47 -4.53 -4.15
N ASP A 142 -12.47 -4.20 -4.95
CA ASP A 142 -12.63 -4.80 -6.29
C ASP A 142 -11.52 -4.28 -7.26
N PRO A 143 -11.31 -4.94 -8.43
CA PRO A 143 -10.24 -4.59 -9.35
C PRO A 143 -10.26 -3.12 -9.82
N ASN A 144 -11.45 -2.53 -10.05
CA ASN A 144 -11.58 -1.14 -10.48
C ASN A 144 -11.16 -0.19 -9.34
N GLN A 145 -11.63 -0.45 -8.13
CA GLN A 145 -11.26 0.31 -6.95
C GLN A 145 -9.77 0.21 -6.64
N LYS A 146 -9.16 -0.98 -6.78
CA LYS A 146 -7.70 -1.15 -6.66
C LYS A 146 -6.95 -0.27 -7.66
N HIS A 147 -7.41 -0.25 -8.92
CA HIS A 147 -6.80 0.58 -9.95
C HIS A 147 -6.87 2.08 -9.61
N GLU A 148 -8.01 2.56 -9.11
CA GLU A 148 -8.21 3.95 -8.71
C GLU A 148 -7.28 4.34 -7.55
N VAL A 149 -7.20 3.50 -6.50
CA VAL A 149 -6.32 3.73 -5.33
C VAL A 149 -4.85 3.71 -5.76
N ARG A 150 -4.41 2.76 -6.58
CA ARG A 150 -3.04 2.72 -7.11
C ARG A 150 -2.70 3.95 -7.95
N SER A 151 -3.64 4.42 -8.78
CA SER A 151 -3.48 5.64 -9.57
C SER A 151 -3.35 6.87 -8.68
N LEU A 152 -4.13 6.93 -7.59
CA LEU A 152 -4.03 7.99 -6.59
C LEU A 152 -2.67 7.97 -5.89
N ILE A 153 -2.20 6.80 -5.43
CA ILE A 153 -0.89 6.62 -4.79
C ILE A 153 0.23 7.11 -5.73
N ARG A 154 0.22 6.68 -7.00
CA ARG A 154 1.23 7.12 -7.98
C ARG A 154 1.23 8.64 -8.21
N ARG A 155 0.05 9.24 -8.34
CA ARG A 155 -0.08 10.70 -8.50
C ARG A 155 0.47 11.45 -7.29
N MET A 156 0.14 11.00 -6.07
CA MET A 156 0.62 11.62 -4.84
C MET A 156 2.13 11.38 -4.64
N GLY A 157 2.64 10.22 -5.04
CA GLY A 157 4.05 9.86 -4.95
C GLY A 157 4.99 10.75 -5.75
N GLN A 158 4.50 11.49 -6.73
CA GLN A 158 5.33 12.45 -7.49
C GLN A 158 5.88 13.59 -6.62
N SER A 159 5.21 13.91 -5.51
CA SER A 159 5.58 15.04 -4.63
C SER A 159 5.68 14.67 -3.15
N LYS A 160 5.31 13.46 -2.78
CA LYS A 160 5.28 12.98 -1.39
C LYS A 160 6.18 11.77 -1.23
N ALA A 161 6.61 11.49 0.00
CA ALA A 161 7.20 10.21 0.36
C ALA A 161 6.06 9.24 0.76
N ILE A 162 5.99 8.08 0.13
CA ILE A 162 4.93 7.11 0.38
C ILE A 162 5.54 5.77 0.79
N ILE A 163 5.00 5.20 1.87
CA ILE A 163 5.30 3.83 2.27
C ILE A 163 3.98 3.09 2.35
N PHE A 164 3.86 1.94 1.69
CA PHE A 164 2.71 1.08 1.90
C PHE A 164 3.10 -0.38 2.00
N SER A 165 2.37 -1.12 2.84
CA SER A 165 2.50 -2.57 2.95
C SER A 165 1.58 -3.27 1.96
N THR A 166 2.01 -4.41 1.47
CA THR A 166 1.19 -5.33 0.68
C THR A 166 1.76 -6.74 0.73
N HIS A 167 0.95 -7.72 0.45
CA HIS A 167 1.36 -9.10 0.21
C HIS A 167 1.27 -9.48 -1.28
N ILE A 168 0.93 -8.53 -2.16
CA ILE A 168 0.66 -8.72 -3.59
C ILE A 168 1.78 -8.07 -4.41
N LEU A 169 2.53 -8.89 -5.15
CA LEU A 169 3.65 -8.43 -5.96
C LEU A 169 3.22 -7.47 -7.08
N GLU A 170 2.07 -7.73 -7.72
CA GLU A 170 1.53 -6.87 -8.80
C GLU A 170 1.24 -5.43 -8.32
N GLU A 171 0.94 -5.24 -7.04
CA GLU A 171 0.75 -3.90 -6.49
C GLU A 171 2.07 -3.14 -6.38
N VAL A 172 3.13 -3.85 -6.01
CA VAL A 172 4.48 -3.30 -5.98
C VAL A 172 4.93 -2.89 -7.38
N GLU A 173 4.75 -3.77 -8.36
CA GLU A 173 5.10 -3.51 -9.76
C GLU A 173 4.31 -2.34 -10.34
N ALA A 174 3.03 -2.25 -9.99
CA ALA A 174 2.13 -1.24 -10.53
C ALA A 174 2.35 0.16 -9.93
N ALA A 175 2.85 0.27 -8.70
CA ALA A 175 2.84 1.55 -7.98
C ALA A 175 4.19 1.98 -7.39
N CYS A 176 5.11 1.05 -7.08
CA CYS A 176 6.32 1.37 -6.34
C CYS A 176 7.49 1.80 -7.24
N THR A 177 8.30 2.72 -6.73
CA THR A 177 9.61 3.04 -7.28
C THR A 177 10.70 2.13 -6.71
N ARG A 178 10.49 1.63 -5.48
CA ARG A 178 11.36 0.69 -4.78
C ARG A 178 10.53 -0.21 -3.89
N ALA A 179 11.03 -1.40 -3.59
CA ALA A 179 10.39 -2.30 -2.65
C ALA A 179 11.41 -2.94 -1.70
N ILE A 180 10.93 -3.26 -0.51
CA ILE A 180 11.60 -4.07 0.49
C ILE A 180 10.77 -5.33 0.68
N ILE A 181 11.42 -6.49 0.56
CA ILE A 181 10.80 -7.77 0.91
C ILE A 181 11.19 -8.10 2.35
N ILE A 182 10.18 -8.35 3.18
CA ILE A 182 10.35 -8.73 4.59
C ILE A 182 9.77 -10.12 4.82
N ASP A 183 10.50 -10.92 5.59
CA ASP A 183 10.03 -12.19 6.14
C ASP A 183 10.53 -12.38 7.56
N GLN A 184 9.68 -12.85 8.47
CA GLN A 184 9.99 -13.09 9.89
C GLN A 184 10.74 -11.91 10.56
N GLY A 185 10.32 -10.68 10.26
CA GLY A 185 10.92 -9.46 10.81
C GLY A 185 12.28 -9.07 10.22
N LYS A 186 12.77 -9.76 9.20
CA LYS A 186 14.06 -9.50 8.56
C LYS A 186 13.86 -9.03 7.12
N ILE A 187 14.68 -8.08 6.70
CA ILE A 187 14.73 -7.66 5.30
C ILE A 187 15.44 -8.75 4.49
N VAL A 188 14.73 -9.35 3.55
CA VAL A 188 15.23 -10.40 2.66
C VAL A 188 15.80 -9.79 1.39
N ALA A 189 15.15 -8.78 0.84
CA ALA A 189 15.60 -8.09 -0.36
C ALA A 189 15.18 -6.62 -0.35
N ASN A 190 15.92 -5.80 -1.10
CA ASN A 190 15.64 -4.39 -1.31
C ASN A 190 16.14 -3.99 -2.71
N GLY A 191 15.33 -3.28 -3.46
CA GLY A 191 15.65 -2.84 -4.81
C GLY A 191 14.42 -2.33 -5.56
N THR A 192 14.60 -1.96 -6.81
CA THR A 192 13.48 -1.67 -7.71
C THR A 192 12.69 -2.94 -8.01
N PRO A 193 11.41 -2.85 -8.43
CA PRO A 193 10.64 -4.03 -8.82
C PRO A 193 11.36 -4.91 -9.86
N ASP A 194 12.02 -4.31 -10.85
CA ASP A 194 12.75 -5.03 -11.89
C ASP A 194 13.99 -5.75 -11.34
N GLU A 195 14.75 -5.11 -10.45
CA GLU A 195 15.90 -5.74 -9.77
C GLU A 195 15.46 -6.91 -8.89
N LEU A 196 14.29 -6.81 -8.23
CA LEU A 196 13.76 -7.88 -7.40
C LEU A 196 13.28 -9.06 -8.24
N LYS A 197 12.65 -8.80 -9.39
CA LYS A 197 12.27 -9.84 -10.35
C LYS A 197 13.51 -10.58 -10.89
N ALA A 198 14.54 -9.84 -11.27
CA ALA A 198 15.77 -10.43 -11.81
C ALA A 198 16.50 -11.35 -10.81
N LYS A 199 16.29 -11.16 -9.50
CA LYS A 199 16.85 -12.02 -8.45
C LYS A 199 16.07 -13.30 -8.21
N SER A 200 14.85 -13.43 -8.77
CA SER A 200 14.05 -14.64 -8.64
C SER A 200 14.66 -15.77 -9.47
N GLU A 201 14.82 -16.95 -8.90
CA GLU A 201 15.21 -18.16 -9.64
C GLU A 201 14.20 -18.53 -10.74
N LEU A 202 12.95 -18.03 -10.61
CA LEU A 202 11.87 -18.19 -11.58
C LEU A 202 11.74 -16.98 -12.52
N ALA A 203 12.71 -16.05 -12.51
CA ALA A 203 12.73 -14.95 -13.46
C ALA A 203 12.70 -15.50 -14.89
N ASN A 204 11.76 -15.01 -15.70
CA ASN A 204 11.52 -15.49 -17.06
C ASN A 204 11.03 -16.96 -17.17
N SER A 205 10.43 -17.51 -16.11
CA SER A 205 9.77 -18.82 -16.16
C SER A 205 8.32 -18.69 -16.62
N TYR A 206 7.89 -19.63 -17.44
CA TYR A 206 6.51 -19.72 -17.93
C TYR A 206 5.94 -21.08 -17.53
N VAL A 207 4.73 -21.10 -17.01
CA VAL A 207 3.97 -22.33 -16.78
C VAL A 207 3.03 -22.51 -17.96
N VAL A 208 3.21 -23.61 -18.68
CA VAL A 208 2.35 -23.97 -19.82
C VAL A 208 1.58 -25.21 -19.44
N SER A 209 0.25 -25.12 -19.43
CA SER A 209 -0.63 -26.28 -19.25
C SER A 209 -0.98 -26.87 -20.59
N ILE A 210 -0.74 -28.18 -20.77
CA ILE A 210 -1.00 -28.91 -22.01
C ILE A 210 -1.86 -30.12 -21.71
N ASN A 211 -2.96 -30.27 -22.45
CA ASN A 211 -3.87 -31.39 -22.33
C ASN A 211 -3.72 -32.31 -23.56
N GLY A 212 -3.81 -33.65 -23.37
CA GLY A 212 -3.95 -34.61 -24.43
C GLY A 212 -2.64 -35.18 -25.02
N THR A 213 -1.48 -34.91 -24.38
CA THR A 213 -0.19 -35.49 -24.83
C THR A 213 0.64 -35.88 -23.61
N GLU A 214 1.49 -36.89 -23.70
CA GLU A 214 2.41 -37.27 -22.63
C GLU A 214 3.41 -36.13 -22.34
N SER A 215 3.58 -35.78 -21.08
CA SER A 215 4.40 -34.70 -20.62
C SER A 215 5.89 -34.83 -20.99
N SER A 216 6.38 -36.03 -21.14
CA SER A 216 7.74 -36.35 -21.63
C SER A 216 7.96 -35.91 -23.06
N ALA A 217 7.04 -36.23 -23.97
CA ALA A 217 7.11 -35.84 -25.37
C ALA A 217 7.08 -34.32 -25.58
N VAL A 218 6.30 -33.62 -24.74
CA VAL A 218 6.26 -32.15 -24.75
C VAL A 218 7.57 -31.56 -24.27
N ARG A 219 8.13 -32.07 -23.18
CA ARG A 219 9.42 -31.62 -22.66
C ARG A 219 10.53 -31.75 -23.70
N ASP A 220 10.61 -32.92 -24.35
CA ASP A 220 11.65 -33.20 -25.32
C ASP A 220 11.47 -32.36 -26.59
N GLY A 221 10.23 -32.13 -27.02
CA GLY A 221 9.90 -31.22 -28.12
C GLY A 221 10.24 -29.77 -27.84
N LEU A 222 9.90 -29.27 -26.64
CA LEU A 222 10.25 -27.89 -26.22
C LEU A 222 11.76 -27.71 -26.07
N GLY A 223 12.49 -28.73 -25.58
CA GLY A 223 13.95 -28.68 -25.44
C GLY A 223 14.69 -28.60 -26.78
N THR A 224 14.10 -29.12 -27.87
CA THR A 224 14.66 -28.98 -29.22
C THR A 224 14.39 -27.62 -29.85
N VAL A 225 13.27 -26.99 -29.53
CA VAL A 225 12.87 -25.67 -30.10
C VAL A 225 13.46 -24.50 -29.31
N ILE A 226 13.56 -24.61 -28.00
CA ILE A 226 14.04 -23.55 -27.11
C ILE A 226 15.32 -24.04 -26.41
N GLN A 227 16.45 -23.98 -27.12
CA GLN A 227 17.75 -24.51 -26.66
C GLN A 227 18.27 -23.86 -25.36
N SER A 228 17.77 -22.68 -24.97
CA SER A 228 18.18 -21.95 -23.75
C SER A 228 17.24 -22.20 -22.58
N ALA A 229 16.12 -22.92 -22.70
CA ALA A 229 15.14 -23.09 -21.65
C ALA A 229 15.35 -24.40 -20.87
N LYS A 230 15.36 -24.30 -19.54
CA LYS A 230 15.27 -25.46 -18.65
C LYS A 230 13.79 -25.83 -18.50
N VAL A 231 13.38 -26.91 -19.16
CA VAL A 231 12.00 -27.41 -19.08
C VAL A 231 11.85 -28.38 -17.90
N THR A 232 10.97 -28.07 -16.96
CA THR A 232 10.65 -28.89 -15.80
C THR A 232 9.18 -29.30 -15.86
N ILE A 233 8.87 -30.56 -15.66
CA ILE A 233 7.49 -31.06 -15.59
C ILE A 233 7.01 -30.83 -14.15
N VAL A 234 5.93 -30.05 -14.01
CA VAL A 234 5.21 -29.89 -12.74
C VAL A 234 3.90 -30.65 -12.88
N THR A 235 3.77 -31.77 -12.16
CA THR A 235 2.49 -32.50 -12.07
C THR A 235 1.66 -31.86 -10.96
N ASP A 236 0.47 -31.34 -11.31
CA ASP A 236 -0.52 -31.01 -10.30
C ASP A 236 -0.85 -32.28 -9.52
N LYS A 237 -0.54 -32.26 -8.23
CA LYS A 237 -1.13 -33.26 -7.34
C LYS A 237 -2.60 -32.84 -7.15
N ALA A 238 -3.51 -33.62 -7.75
CA ALA A 238 -4.95 -33.55 -7.52
C ALA A 238 -5.30 -33.69 -6.04
#